data_b3aee7b5b3113b00c5033829ebd1d264
#
_entry.id   b3aee7b5b3113b00c5033829ebd1d264
#
_cell.length_a   1.000
_cell.length_b   1.000
_cell.length_c   1.000
_cell.angle_alpha   90.00
_cell.angle_beta   90.00
_cell.angle_gamma   90.00
#
_symmetry.space_group_name_H-M   'P 1'
#
loop_
_entity.id
_entity.type
_entity.pdbx_description
1 polymer ?
#
loop_
_entity_poly.entity_id
_entity_poly.type
_entity_poly.pdbx_seq_one_letter_code
_entity_poly.pdbx_strand_id
1 'polypeptide(L)'
;SILYVNHQLGFSMEMPLNWMGQVEVEEEYGLHHQNGGNCITFYHKPTHDNGEGGILFFIDCYPGEWSEDNPPVIAGHSVVVAQTENYTYLLRTPSDVEYSESDPMLAEAYQSLIAQQDFIISHIYATGQTVISPNE
;
A
#
# COMPACT_ATOMS: atom_id res chain seq x y z
N SER A 1 12.05 12.73 2.88
CA SER A 1 11.07 11.64 2.84
C SER A 1 11.07 10.86 4.15
N ILE A 2 10.00 10.11 4.36
CA ILE A 2 9.83 9.24 5.52
C ILE A 2 9.96 7.81 5.04
N LEU A 3 10.70 6.98 5.79
CA LEU A 3 10.93 5.59 5.42
C LEU A 3 10.07 4.66 6.27
N TYR A 4 9.27 3.82 5.62
CA TYR A 4 8.64 2.67 6.23
C TYR A 4 9.46 1.42 5.88
N VAL A 5 9.81 0.61 6.86
CA VAL A 5 10.57 -0.62 6.65
C VAL A 5 9.79 -1.79 7.20
N ASN A 6 9.59 -2.82 6.38
CA ASN A 6 8.98 -4.06 6.80
C ASN A 6 10.01 -5.20 6.66
N HIS A 7 10.61 -5.57 7.78
CA HIS A 7 11.64 -6.61 7.79
C HIS A 7 11.06 -8.00 7.55
N GLN A 8 9.83 -8.24 7.97
CA GLN A 8 9.20 -9.55 7.81
C GLN A 8 8.92 -9.89 6.35
N LEU A 9 8.51 -8.91 5.58
CA LEU A 9 8.23 -9.11 4.15
C LEU A 9 9.36 -8.65 3.24
N GLY A 10 10.40 -8.06 3.80
CA GLY A 10 11.61 -7.70 3.06
C GLY A 10 11.44 -6.52 2.10
N PHE A 11 10.67 -5.51 2.46
CA PHE A 11 10.54 -4.32 1.63
C PHE A 11 10.58 -3.04 2.45
N SER A 12 10.87 -1.95 1.77
CA SER A 12 10.79 -0.60 2.33
C SER A 12 10.10 0.33 1.35
N MET A 13 9.61 1.45 1.87
CA MET A 13 8.84 2.40 1.09
C MET A 13 9.12 3.80 1.60
N GLU A 14 9.38 4.73 0.67
CA GLU A 14 9.49 6.14 1.03
C GLU A 14 8.16 6.83 0.84
N MET A 15 7.83 7.68 1.79
CA MET A 15 6.63 8.52 1.76
C MET A 15 7.04 9.99 1.74
N PRO A 16 6.26 10.86 1.09
CA PRO A 16 6.52 12.29 1.11
C PRO A 16 6.58 12.83 2.54
N LEU A 17 7.39 13.86 2.76
CA LEU A 17 7.60 14.41 4.10
C LEU A 17 6.30 14.94 4.73
N ASN A 18 5.37 15.45 3.93
CA ASN A 18 4.09 15.95 4.43
C ASN A 18 3.16 14.85 4.99
N TRP A 19 3.54 13.58 4.82
CA TRP A 19 2.81 12.46 5.43
C TRP A 19 3.18 12.23 6.89
N MET A 20 4.22 12.90 7.38
CA MET A 20 4.67 12.74 8.77
C MET A 20 3.53 13.04 9.75
N GLY A 21 3.27 12.10 10.65
CA GLY A 21 2.20 12.22 11.64
C GLY A 21 0.79 12.03 11.09
N GLN A 22 0.65 11.79 9.77
CA GLN A 22 -0.65 11.67 9.10
C GLN A 22 -1.06 10.23 8.83
N VAL A 23 -0.14 9.28 8.99
CA VAL A 23 -0.33 7.90 8.52
C VAL A 23 -0.24 6.91 9.67
N GLU A 24 -1.17 5.97 9.69
CA GLU A 24 -1.16 4.82 10.59
C GLU A 24 -1.04 3.56 9.74
N VAL A 25 -0.28 2.59 10.20
CA VAL A 25 -0.02 1.35 9.47
C VAL A 25 -0.52 0.16 10.28
N GLU A 26 -1.26 -0.72 9.61
CA GLU A 26 -1.72 -1.98 10.19
C GLU A 26 -1.14 -3.13 9.38
N GLU A 27 -0.50 -4.08 10.08
CA GLU A 27 0.20 -5.20 9.44
C GLU A 27 -0.51 -6.50 9.75
N GLU A 28 -0.92 -7.20 8.70
CA GLU A 28 -1.54 -8.52 8.80
C GLU A 28 -0.74 -9.53 8.00
N TYR A 29 -0.37 -10.64 8.64
CA TYR A 29 0.50 -11.63 8.05
C TYR A 29 -0.18 -12.99 7.91
N GLY A 30 0.25 -13.74 6.89
CA GLY A 30 -0.19 -15.11 6.66
C GLY A 30 -1.62 -15.21 6.15
N LEU A 31 -2.33 -16.22 6.60
CA LEU A 31 -3.65 -16.56 6.08
C LEU A 31 -4.78 -15.66 6.56
N HIS A 32 -4.46 -14.58 7.27
CA HIS A 32 -5.48 -13.62 7.70
C HIS A 32 -6.06 -12.85 6.52
N HIS A 33 -5.33 -12.79 5.40
CA HIS A 33 -5.83 -12.20 4.17
C HIS A 33 -6.47 -13.26 3.31
N GLN A 34 -7.65 -12.97 2.71
CA GLN A 34 -8.46 -13.98 2.04
C GLN A 34 -7.78 -14.68 0.86
N ASN A 35 -6.74 -14.12 0.28
CA ASN A 35 -6.01 -14.73 -0.83
C ASN A 35 -4.71 -15.43 -0.38
N GLY A 36 -4.56 -15.68 0.92
CA GLY A 36 -3.41 -16.37 1.47
C GLY A 36 -2.14 -15.54 1.52
N GLY A 37 -2.23 -14.26 1.20
CA GLY A 37 -1.09 -13.35 1.24
C GLY A 37 -1.00 -12.58 2.55
N ASN A 38 -0.08 -11.62 2.56
CA ASN A 38 0.10 -10.69 3.66
C ASN A 38 -0.41 -9.33 3.21
N CYS A 39 -0.97 -8.56 4.14
CA CYS A 39 -1.57 -7.28 3.81
C CYS A 39 -1.12 -6.21 4.79
N ILE A 40 -0.53 -5.14 4.26
CA ILE A 40 -0.15 -3.97 5.05
C ILE A 40 -1.07 -2.83 4.63
N THR A 41 -1.83 -2.30 5.58
CA THR A 41 -2.80 -1.24 5.31
C THR A 41 -2.27 0.09 5.79
N PHE A 42 -2.36 1.10 4.94
CA PHE A 42 -1.94 2.47 5.24
C PHE A 42 -3.17 3.35 5.33
N TYR A 43 -3.38 3.95 6.49
CA TYR A 43 -4.53 4.81 6.77
C TYR A 43 -4.11 6.27 6.87
N HIS A 44 -4.99 7.16 6.40
CA HIS A 44 -4.93 8.55 6.85
C HIS A 44 -5.44 8.56 8.28
N LYS A 45 -4.54 8.74 9.22
CA LYS A 45 -4.84 8.59 10.64
C LYS A 45 -6.01 9.46 11.12
N PRO A 46 -6.07 10.77 10.81
CA PRO A 46 -7.18 11.59 11.27
C PRO A 46 -8.55 11.12 10.77
N THR A 47 -8.63 10.68 9.51
CA THR A 47 -9.89 10.16 8.95
C THR A 47 -10.26 8.84 9.60
N HIS A 48 -9.30 7.94 9.77
CA HIS A 48 -9.52 6.65 10.42
C HIS A 48 -9.97 6.83 11.88
N ASP A 49 -9.30 7.71 12.62
CA ASP A 49 -9.65 7.99 14.03
C ASP A 49 -11.05 8.59 14.16
N ASN A 50 -11.52 9.26 13.13
CA ASN A 50 -12.86 9.85 13.09
C ASN A 50 -13.95 8.84 12.67
N GLY A 51 -13.59 7.58 12.47
CA GLY A 51 -14.54 6.51 12.13
C GLY A 51 -15.00 6.51 10.68
N GLU A 52 -14.26 7.17 9.77
CA GLU A 52 -14.66 7.32 8.38
C GLU A 52 -13.95 6.36 7.42
N GLY A 53 -13.26 5.35 7.95
CA GLY A 53 -12.45 4.42 7.16
C GLY A 53 -11.02 4.90 7.05
N GLY A 54 -10.71 5.74 6.07
CA GLY A 54 -9.42 6.40 5.95
C GLY A 54 -8.33 5.58 5.25
N ILE A 55 -8.66 4.46 4.63
CA ILE A 55 -7.66 3.65 3.94
C ILE A 55 -7.13 4.41 2.74
N LEU A 56 -5.80 4.57 2.70
CA LEU A 56 -5.13 5.18 1.55
C LEU A 56 -4.83 4.12 0.50
N PHE A 57 -4.20 3.04 0.90
CA PHE A 57 -3.90 1.91 0.03
C PHE A 57 -3.45 0.71 0.87
N PHE A 58 -3.38 -0.43 0.20
CA PHE A 58 -2.83 -1.66 0.77
C PHE A 58 -1.57 -2.04 0.00
N ILE A 59 -0.58 -2.60 0.70
CA ILE A 59 0.49 -3.35 0.07
C ILE A 59 0.18 -4.82 0.33
N ASP A 60 -0.17 -5.53 -0.74
CA ASP A 60 -0.41 -6.97 -0.68
C ASP A 60 0.87 -7.69 -1.09
N CYS A 61 1.27 -8.69 -0.33
CA CYS A 61 2.48 -9.44 -0.59
C CYS A 61 2.13 -10.92 -0.71
N TYR A 62 2.30 -11.46 -1.91
CA TYR A 62 1.99 -12.85 -2.20
C TYR A 62 3.26 -13.68 -2.38
N PRO A 63 3.25 -14.94 -1.93
CA PRO A 63 4.39 -15.84 -2.14
C PRO A 63 4.61 -16.09 -3.63
N GLY A 64 5.88 -16.18 -4.01
CA GLY A 64 6.29 -16.54 -5.36
C GLY A 64 6.29 -15.38 -6.34
N GLU A 65 6.70 -15.70 -7.56
CA GLU A 65 6.71 -14.74 -8.65
C GLU A 65 5.34 -14.71 -9.32
N TRP A 66 4.85 -13.51 -9.61
CA TRP A 66 3.66 -13.33 -10.41
C TRP A 66 3.97 -13.64 -11.88
N SER A 67 3.04 -14.32 -12.56
CA SER A 67 3.14 -14.55 -13.99
C SER A 67 1.77 -14.34 -14.63
N GLU A 68 1.76 -14.11 -15.96
CA GLU A 68 0.51 -13.95 -16.69
C GLU A 68 -0.35 -15.23 -16.64
N ASP A 69 0.32 -16.39 -16.54
CA ASP A 69 -0.37 -17.69 -16.50
C ASP A 69 -0.99 -17.99 -15.13
N ASN A 70 -0.51 -17.32 -14.10
CA ASN A 70 -0.97 -17.54 -12.72
C ASN A 70 -0.99 -16.24 -11.94
N PRO A 71 -1.83 -15.29 -12.35
CA PRO A 71 -1.92 -14.02 -11.63
C PRO A 71 -2.61 -14.22 -10.28
N PRO A 72 -2.25 -13.43 -9.25
CA PRO A 72 -2.99 -13.45 -8.00
C PRO A 72 -4.43 -12.97 -8.23
N VAL A 73 -5.38 -13.62 -7.56
CA VAL A 73 -6.79 -13.21 -7.64
C VAL A 73 -7.01 -12.08 -6.63
N ILE A 74 -7.17 -10.87 -7.14
CA ILE A 74 -7.28 -9.68 -6.32
C ILE A 74 -8.50 -8.87 -6.74
N ALA A 75 -9.28 -8.44 -5.75
CA ALA A 75 -10.38 -7.52 -5.99
C ALA A 75 -9.86 -6.08 -5.99
N GLY A 76 -10.39 -5.24 -6.87
CA GLY A 76 -10.06 -3.84 -6.94
C GLY A 76 -8.90 -3.53 -7.89
N HIS A 77 -8.36 -2.32 -7.76
CA HIS A 77 -7.28 -1.84 -8.62
C HIS A 77 -5.93 -2.11 -7.95
N SER A 78 -5.10 -2.91 -8.63
CA SER A 78 -3.77 -3.26 -8.14
C SER A 78 -2.73 -3.07 -9.21
N VAL A 79 -1.53 -2.67 -8.80
CA VAL A 79 -0.36 -2.63 -9.67
C VAL A 79 0.78 -3.39 -8.99
N VAL A 80 1.60 -4.09 -9.76
CA VAL A 80 2.82 -4.73 -9.24
C VAL A 80 3.83 -3.61 -8.99
N VAL A 81 4.33 -3.51 -7.78
CA VAL A 81 5.28 -2.45 -7.40
C VAL A 81 6.69 -2.98 -7.14
N ALA A 82 6.82 -4.28 -6.85
CA ALA A 82 8.12 -4.93 -6.70
C ALA A 82 7.94 -6.44 -6.83
N GLN A 83 9.03 -7.14 -7.13
CA GLN A 83 9.02 -8.59 -7.27
C GLN A 83 10.38 -9.15 -6.91
N THR A 84 10.38 -10.28 -6.18
CA THR A 84 11.56 -11.06 -5.86
C THR A 84 11.27 -12.52 -6.22
N GLU A 85 12.24 -13.40 -6.06
CA GLU A 85 12.01 -14.84 -6.22
C GLU A 85 10.94 -15.36 -5.24
N ASN A 86 10.85 -14.75 -4.07
CA ASN A 86 10.02 -15.24 -3.00
C ASN A 86 8.66 -14.57 -2.93
N TYR A 87 8.55 -13.31 -3.41
CA TYR A 87 7.33 -12.53 -3.25
C TYR A 87 7.04 -11.64 -4.44
N THR A 88 5.75 -11.40 -4.65
CA THR A 88 5.23 -10.33 -5.51
C THR A 88 4.51 -9.34 -4.64
N TYR A 89 4.86 -8.05 -4.78
CA TYR A 89 4.30 -6.95 -3.99
C TYR A 89 3.40 -6.11 -4.88
N LEU A 90 2.18 -5.87 -4.39
CA LEU A 90 1.17 -5.12 -5.13
C LEU A 90 0.70 -3.95 -4.28
N LEU A 91 0.51 -2.80 -4.92
CA LEU A 91 -0.22 -1.70 -4.29
C LEU A 91 -1.66 -1.77 -4.77
N ARG A 92 -2.59 -1.86 -3.84
CA ARG A 92 -4.02 -1.94 -4.12
C ARG A 92 -4.73 -0.75 -3.52
N THR A 93 -5.62 -0.14 -4.29
CA THR A 93 -6.44 0.97 -3.81
C THR A 93 -7.81 0.46 -3.37
N PRO A 94 -8.42 1.07 -2.34
CA PRO A 94 -9.76 0.69 -1.92
C PRO A 94 -10.80 0.96 -3.02
N SER A 95 -11.83 0.11 -3.08
CA SER A 95 -12.90 0.24 -4.07
C SER A 95 -13.97 1.23 -3.65
N ASP A 96 -14.08 1.52 -2.37
CA ASP A 96 -15.07 2.43 -1.81
C ASP A 96 -14.43 3.75 -1.40
N VAL A 97 -15.28 4.77 -1.25
CA VAL A 97 -14.86 6.08 -0.74
C VAL A 97 -14.51 5.92 0.75
N GLU A 98 -13.32 6.39 1.14
CA GLU A 98 -12.76 6.20 2.48
C GLU A 98 -12.79 7.48 3.32
N TYR A 99 -13.60 8.45 2.95
CA TYR A 99 -13.78 9.70 3.70
C TYR A 99 -15.23 10.15 3.60
N SER A 100 -15.63 11.08 4.47
CA SER A 100 -16.97 11.66 4.46
C SER A 100 -16.92 13.10 3.96
N GLU A 101 -17.81 13.45 3.03
CA GLU A 101 -17.94 14.83 2.54
C GLU A 101 -18.56 15.75 3.59
N SER A 102 -19.16 15.19 4.64
CA SER A 102 -19.68 15.96 5.76
C SER A 102 -18.56 16.58 6.61
N ASP A 103 -17.33 16.15 6.41
CA ASP A 103 -16.14 16.70 7.07
C ASP A 103 -15.15 17.17 6.00
N PRO A 104 -15.35 18.35 5.41
CA PRO A 104 -14.58 18.80 4.27
C PRO A 104 -13.07 18.93 4.53
N MET A 105 -12.67 19.29 5.74
CA MET A 105 -11.25 19.43 6.06
C MET A 105 -10.52 18.07 6.06
N LEU A 106 -11.14 17.04 6.63
CA LEU A 106 -10.57 15.69 6.59
C LEU A 106 -10.59 15.13 5.19
N ALA A 107 -11.69 15.33 4.45
CA ALA A 107 -11.80 14.87 3.07
C ALA A 107 -10.69 15.47 2.19
N GLU A 108 -10.43 16.77 2.32
CA GLU A 108 -9.36 17.43 1.58
C GLU A 108 -7.98 16.92 1.98
N ALA A 109 -7.75 16.73 3.27
CA ALA A 109 -6.47 16.21 3.77
C ALA A 109 -6.22 14.79 3.26
N TYR A 110 -7.22 13.92 3.29
CA TYR A 110 -7.14 12.56 2.74
C TYR A 110 -6.80 12.61 1.24
N GLN A 111 -7.54 13.42 0.48
CA GLN A 111 -7.35 13.52 -0.97
C GLN A 111 -5.98 14.06 -1.34
N SER A 112 -5.42 14.97 -0.53
CA SER A 112 -4.09 15.50 -0.79
C SER A 112 -3.00 14.44 -0.64
N LEU A 113 -3.17 13.48 0.26
CA LEU A 113 -2.25 12.36 0.38
C LEU A 113 -2.40 11.38 -0.79
N ILE A 114 -3.63 11.02 -1.13
CA ILE A 114 -3.89 10.09 -2.23
C ILE A 114 -3.36 10.65 -3.57
N ALA A 115 -3.37 11.96 -3.74
CA ALA A 115 -2.82 12.60 -4.94
C ALA A 115 -1.31 12.35 -5.11
N GLN A 116 -0.62 11.94 -4.06
CA GLN A 116 0.82 11.62 -4.09
C GLN A 116 1.09 10.13 -4.23
N GLN A 117 0.10 9.33 -4.57
CA GLN A 117 0.24 7.87 -4.68
C GLN A 117 1.32 7.45 -5.68
N ASP A 118 1.49 8.20 -6.78
CA ASP A 118 2.53 7.87 -7.76
C ASP A 118 3.94 7.96 -7.18
N PHE A 119 4.16 8.86 -6.23
CA PHE A 119 5.43 8.92 -5.51
C PHE A 119 5.67 7.61 -4.76
N ILE A 120 4.65 7.11 -4.08
CA ILE A 120 4.74 5.85 -3.33
C ILE A 120 5.09 4.70 -4.26
N ILE A 121 4.36 4.57 -5.37
CA ILE A 121 4.54 3.48 -6.34
C ILE A 121 5.97 3.44 -6.86
N SER A 122 6.60 4.58 -7.08
CA SER A 122 7.95 4.67 -7.60
C SER A 122 9.06 4.60 -6.53
N HIS A 123 8.70 4.45 -5.25
CA HIS A 123 9.65 4.46 -4.13
C HIS A 123 9.45 3.26 -3.20
N ILE A 124 9.12 2.11 -3.77
CA ILE A 124 9.05 0.85 -3.05
C ILE A 124 10.22 -0.02 -3.47
N TYR A 125 10.94 -0.57 -2.49
CA TYR A 125 12.17 -1.33 -2.70
C TYR A 125 12.07 -2.66 -1.94
N ALA A 126 12.35 -3.76 -2.63
CA ALA A 126 12.36 -5.09 -2.02
C ALA A 126 13.76 -5.68 -2.05
N THR A 127 14.15 -6.37 -0.98
CA THR A 127 15.42 -7.06 -0.90
C THR A 127 15.45 -8.20 -1.94
N GLY A 128 16.46 -8.18 -2.82
CA GLY A 128 16.55 -9.16 -3.90
C GLY A 128 15.61 -8.89 -5.06
N GLN A 129 15.14 -7.66 -5.19
CA GLN A 129 14.21 -7.23 -6.23
C GLN A 129 14.77 -7.50 -7.63
N THR A 130 13.90 -8.03 -8.49
CA THR A 130 14.19 -8.11 -9.93
C THR A 130 13.93 -6.75 -10.58
N VAL A 131 14.48 -6.53 -11.77
CA VAL A 131 14.38 -5.23 -12.43
C VAL A 131 13.02 -5.08 -13.09
N ILE A 132 12.06 -4.60 -12.31
CA ILE A 132 10.70 -4.31 -12.78
C ILE A 132 10.21 -2.94 -12.30
N SER A 133 10.97 -2.28 -11.42
CA SER A 133 10.58 -0.98 -10.88
C SER A 133 10.58 0.08 -11.97
N PRO A 134 9.55 0.93 -12.04
CA PRO A 134 9.53 2.04 -12.99
C PRO A 134 10.61 3.10 -12.73
N ASN A 135 11.33 2.98 -11.63
CA ASN A 135 12.45 3.86 -11.29
C ASN A 135 13.76 3.45 -11.94
N GLU A 136 13.79 2.31 -12.52
CA GLU A 136 14.99 1.74 -13.14
C GLU A 136 15.35 2.42 -14.50
#